data_e9ec22e2d09b3c944f18e031d1155edc
#
_entry.id   e9ec22e2d09b3c944f18e031d1155edc
#
_cell.length_a   1.000
_cell.length_b   1.000
_cell.length_c   1.000
_cell.angle_alpha   90.00
_cell.angle_beta   90.00
_cell.angle_gamma   90.00
#
_symmetry.space_group_name_H-M   'P 1'
#
loop_
_entity.id
_entity.type
_entity.pdbx_description
1 polymer ?
#
loop_
_entity_poly.entity_id
_entity_poly.type
_entity_poly.pdbx_seq_one_letter_code
_entity_poly.pdbx_strand_id
1 'polypeptide(L)'
;MEDRVYVRPRFRRLNSNDYMTFWYSLRDARKINAHGEFVLLRDVEVYQNSQNFLIGHGIAGFAIKDEEMISVHKNNIKAEKTAVRHILPKMVRCAFKYGAKFGDCYGDFLANYYMKSGFIVVGKVKFDDMDDIPSTWDYEKFGKPYIYLLMRGVKNIAELDRLKKNNVIQGFDAVKDNVPTFKTYEQAEAYRLALYEKVKIYGYKRRLEIIKNL
;
A
#
# COMPACT_ATOMS: atom_id res chain seq x y z
N MET A 1 23.06 -25.90 -8.75
CA MET A 1 22.29 -24.95 -7.94
C MET A 1 23.10 -23.67 -7.93
N GLU A 2 22.64 -22.63 -8.63
CA GLU A 2 23.31 -21.32 -8.57
C GLU A 2 23.18 -20.78 -7.15
N ASP A 3 24.28 -20.38 -6.53
CA ASP A 3 24.32 -19.73 -5.22
C ASP A 3 23.56 -18.41 -5.29
N ARG A 4 22.35 -18.41 -4.73
CA ARG A 4 21.52 -17.19 -4.65
C ARG A 4 22.12 -16.25 -3.62
N VAL A 5 22.76 -15.20 -4.08
CA VAL A 5 23.29 -14.13 -3.22
C VAL A 5 22.14 -13.44 -2.48
N TYR A 6 22.09 -13.60 -1.18
CA TYR A 6 21.06 -12.99 -0.32
C TYR A 6 21.37 -11.49 -0.15
N VAL A 7 20.76 -10.65 -0.94
CA VAL A 7 20.91 -9.19 -0.81
C VAL A 7 19.88 -8.66 0.18
N ARG A 8 20.32 -8.04 1.27
CA ARG A 8 19.41 -7.28 2.15
C ARG A 8 18.82 -6.12 1.35
N PRO A 9 17.50 -6.07 1.11
CA PRO A 9 16.90 -5.03 0.30
C PRO A 9 17.04 -3.69 1.00
N ARG A 10 17.77 -2.77 0.38
CA ARG A 10 17.86 -1.36 0.81
C ARG A 10 17.09 -0.50 -0.17
N PHE A 11 16.14 0.26 0.33
CA PHE A 11 15.44 1.26 -0.49
C PHE A 11 16.33 2.47 -0.67
N ARG A 12 16.48 2.88 -1.91
CA ARG A 12 17.11 4.14 -2.28
C ARG A 12 15.99 5.13 -2.64
N ARG A 13 15.95 6.26 -1.96
CA ARG A 13 15.17 7.41 -2.41
C ARG A 13 15.84 7.96 -3.66
N LEU A 14 15.08 8.11 -4.72
CA LEU A 14 15.58 8.71 -5.96
C LEU A 14 15.68 10.24 -5.81
N ASN A 15 16.59 10.85 -6.55
CA ASN A 15 16.61 12.30 -6.70
C ASN A 15 15.37 12.76 -7.49
N SER A 16 15.00 14.01 -7.33
CA SER A 16 13.83 14.58 -8.04
C SER A 16 13.94 14.44 -9.57
N ASN A 17 15.13 14.44 -10.13
CA ASN A 17 15.36 14.30 -11.58
C ASN A 17 15.34 12.84 -12.07
N ASP A 18 15.34 11.87 -11.15
CA ASP A 18 15.38 10.43 -11.47
C ASP A 18 13.97 9.79 -11.52
N TYR A 19 12.89 10.58 -11.49
CA TYR A 19 11.52 10.09 -11.47
C TYR A 19 11.18 9.19 -12.67
N MET A 20 11.78 9.44 -13.84
CA MET A 20 11.61 8.58 -15.01
C MET A 20 12.13 7.16 -14.76
N THR A 21 13.20 7.00 -13.98
CA THR A 21 13.71 5.68 -13.59
C THR A 21 12.66 4.90 -12.80
N PHE A 22 11.93 5.59 -11.92
CA PHE A 22 10.81 4.98 -11.18
C PHE A 22 9.67 4.61 -12.13
N TRP A 23 9.24 5.53 -12.99
CA TRP A 23 8.14 5.33 -13.92
C TRP A 23 8.39 4.13 -14.85
N TYR A 24 9.61 4.02 -15.43
CA TYR A 24 9.98 2.86 -16.24
C TYR A 24 9.98 1.56 -15.45
N SER A 25 10.49 1.57 -14.22
CA SER A 25 10.46 0.39 -13.33
C SER A 25 9.05 -0.09 -13.06
N LEU A 26 8.14 0.83 -12.77
CA LEU A 26 6.72 0.54 -12.55
C LEU A 26 6.05 0.01 -13.82
N ARG A 27 6.24 0.69 -14.95
CA ARG A 27 5.69 0.29 -16.26
C ARG A 27 6.12 -1.14 -16.62
N ASP A 28 7.40 -1.44 -16.46
CA ASP A 28 7.95 -2.75 -16.78
C ASP A 28 7.41 -3.83 -15.83
N ALA A 29 7.28 -3.51 -14.52
CA ALA A 29 6.68 -4.42 -13.55
C ALA A 29 5.21 -4.72 -13.88
N ARG A 30 4.42 -3.72 -14.31
CA ARG A 30 3.03 -3.91 -14.73
C ARG A 30 2.91 -4.88 -15.91
N LYS A 31 3.77 -4.75 -16.91
CA LYS A 31 3.74 -5.58 -18.13
C LYS A 31 3.99 -7.06 -17.86
N ILE A 32 4.84 -7.37 -16.89
CA ILE A 32 5.30 -8.74 -16.64
C ILE A 32 4.57 -9.46 -15.51
N ASN A 33 3.87 -8.73 -14.64
CA ASN A 33 3.16 -9.32 -13.52
C ASN A 33 1.74 -9.71 -13.91
N ALA A 34 1.28 -10.88 -13.47
CA ALA A 34 -0.07 -11.37 -13.72
C ALA A 34 -1.18 -10.42 -13.18
N HIS A 35 -0.87 -9.63 -12.16
CA HIS A 35 -1.76 -8.65 -11.55
C HIS A 35 -1.19 -7.22 -11.69
N GLY A 36 -0.50 -6.94 -12.80
CA GLY A 36 0.12 -5.62 -13.01
C GLY A 36 -0.89 -4.48 -13.05
N GLU A 37 -2.13 -4.77 -13.46
CA GLU A 37 -3.20 -3.78 -13.56
C GLU A 37 -3.75 -3.30 -12.22
N PHE A 38 -3.50 -4.06 -11.12
CA PHE A 38 -3.81 -3.60 -9.76
C PHE A 38 -2.93 -2.40 -9.32
N VAL A 39 -1.96 -2.01 -10.12
CA VAL A 39 -1.13 -0.84 -9.85
C VAL A 39 -1.38 0.20 -10.94
N LEU A 40 -2.03 1.29 -10.58
CA LEU A 40 -2.31 2.39 -11.51
C LEU A 40 -0.99 3.03 -11.97
N LEU A 41 -0.78 3.08 -13.28
CA LEU A 41 0.29 3.87 -13.90
C LEU A 41 -0.23 5.28 -14.12
N ARG A 42 0.15 6.18 -13.23
CA ARG A 42 -0.23 7.59 -13.27
C ARG A 42 0.65 8.36 -14.27
N ASP A 43 0.25 9.57 -14.59
CA ASP A 43 1.04 10.47 -15.43
C ASP A 43 2.41 10.73 -14.81
N VAL A 44 3.38 11.02 -15.67
CA VAL A 44 4.78 11.21 -15.29
C VAL A 44 4.97 12.32 -14.26
N GLU A 45 4.18 13.39 -14.38
CA GLU A 45 4.18 14.56 -13.50
C GLU A 45 3.85 14.21 -12.05
N VAL A 46 3.04 13.18 -11.83
CA VAL A 46 2.74 12.68 -10.47
C VAL A 46 4.03 12.22 -9.80
N TYR A 47 4.88 11.47 -10.52
CA TYR A 47 6.13 10.95 -9.97
C TYR A 47 7.23 12.00 -9.88
N GLN A 48 7.21 13.00 -10.74
CA GLN A 48 8.09 14.17 -10.64
C GLN A 48 7.87 14.90 -9.32
N ASN A 49 6.61 14.96 -8.86
CA ASN A 49 6.19 15.63 -7.63
C ASN A 49 6.03 14.67 -6.43
N SER A 50 6.61 13.49 -6.50
CA SER A 50 6.55 12.46 -5.46
C SER A 50 7.93 12.12 -4.91
N GLN A 51 7.96 11.53 -3.71
CA GLN A 51 9.15 10.87 -3.20
C GLN A 51 9.18 9.43 -3.74
N ASN A 52 10.08 9.14 -4.66
CA ASN A 52 10.18 7.83 -5.32
C ASN A 52 11.26 6.95 -4.68
N PHE A 53 10.95 5.68 -4.45
CA PHE A 53 11.82 4.72 -3.81
C PHE A 53 11.95 3.45 -4.64
N LEU A 54 13.17 2.99 -4.86
CA LEU A 54 13.47 1.74 -5.55
C LEU A 54 14.41 0.86 -4.72
N ILE A 55 14.30 -0.45 -4.90
CA ILE A 55 15.28 -1.45 -4.48
C ILE A 55 16.07 -1.92 -5.69
N GLY A 56 17.39 -1.93 -5.53
CA GLY A 56 18.29 -2.39 -6.59
C GLY A 56 18.02 -1.67 -7.90
N HIS A 57 18.09 -2.39 -9.02
CA HIS A 57 17.79 -1.88 -10.34
C HIS A 57 16.29 -2.04 -10.71
N GLY A 58 15.39 -1.60 -9.83
CA GLY A 58 13.94 -1.68 -10.07
C GLY A 58 13.35 -3.06 -9.79
N ILE A 59 13.87 -3.78 -8.78
CA ILE A 59 13.28 -5.06 -8.30
C ILE A 59 11.92 -4.81 -7.70
N ALA A 60 11.78 -3.70 -6.98
CA ALA A 60 10.53 -3.27 -6.37
C ALA A 60 10.60 -1.77 -6.05
N GLY A 61 9.47 -1.13 -5.91
CA GLY A 61 9.40 0.28 -5.58
C GLY A 61 8.03 0.72 -5.10
N PHE A 62 8.00 1.94 -4.60
CA PHE A 62 6.80 2.68 -4.24
C PHE A 62 7.09 4.19 -4.31
N ALA A 63 6.04 5.00 -4.43
CA ALA A 63 6.14 6.44 -4.30
C ALA A 63 5.32 6.93 -3.10
N ILE A 64 5.65 8.12 -2.62
CA ILE A 64 4.87 8.84 -1.62
C ILE A 64 4.50 10.20 -2.23
N LYS A 65 3.21 10.47 -2.34
CA LYS A 65 2.64 11.74 -2.76
C LYS A 65 1.57 12.15 -1.75
N ASP A 66 1.62 13.38 -1.28
CA ASP A 66 0.63 13.94 -0.35
C ASP A 66 0.33 13.02 0.86
N GLU A 67 1.42 12.47 1.45
CA GLU A 67 1.38 11.51 2.57
C GLU A 67 0.76 10.13 2.24
N GLU A 68 0.44 9.88 0.97
CA GLU A 68 -0.09 8.61 0.49
C GLU A 68 1.00 7.74 -0.15
N MET A 69 1.03 6.45 0.23
CA MET A 69 1.87 5.44 -0.41
C MET A 69 1.19 4.94 -1.67
N ILE A 70 1.72 5.31 -2.83
CA ILE A 70 1.16 5.00 -4.14
C ILE A 70 2.10 4.12 -4.98
N SER A 71 1.55 3.52 -6.03
CA SER A 71 2.30 2.83 -7.10
C SER A 71 3.28 1.77 -6.58
N VAL A 72 2.82 1.00 -5.61
CA VAL A 72 3.58 -0.11 -5.00
C VAL A 72 3.72 -1.23 -6.01
N HIS A 73 4.95 -1.55 -6.39
CA HIS A 73 5.21 -2.58 -7.39
C HIS A 73 6.39 -3.49 -7.02
N LYS A 74 6.38 -4.69 -7.59
CA LYS A 74 7.46 -5.66 -7.54
C LYS A 74 7.63 -6.26 -8.92
N ASN A 75 8.83 -6.25 -9.46
CA ASN A 75 9.16 -6.97 -10.68
C ASN A 75 9.48 -8.43 -10.33
N ASN A 76 8.55 -9.35 -10.62
CA ASN A 76 8.68 -10.74 -10.22
C ASN A 76 9.89 -11.43 -10.82
N ILE A 77 10.22 -11.18 -12.10
CA ILE A 77 11.39 -11.75 -12.77
C ILE A 77 12.69 -11.31 -12.09
N LYS A 78 12.84 -10.01 -11.82
CA LYS A 78 14.03 -9.49 -11.13
C LYS A 78 14.09 -9.98 -9.69
N ALA A 79 12.94 -10.09 -9.01
CA ALA A 79 12.86 -10.53 -7.63
C ALA A 79 13.23 -12.01 -7.47
N GLU A 80 12.83 -12.87 -8.40
CA GLU A 80 13.21 -14.30 -8.40
C GLU A 80 14.72 -14.49 -8.53
N LYS A 81 15.36 -13.74 -9.41
CA LYS A 81 16.82 -13.78 -9.60
C LYS A 81 17.61 -13.33 -8.37
N THR A 82 17.01 -12.49 -7.52
CA THR A 82 17.67 -11.87 -6.36
C THR A 82 17.22 -12.44 -5.02
N ALA A 83 16.39 -13.46 -4.99
CA ALA A 83 15.81 -14.06 -3.79
C ALA A 83 15.11 -13.05 -2.83
N VAL A 84 14.62 -11.91 -3.36
CA VAL A 84 13.90 -10.89 -2.58
C VAL A 84 12.47 -11.36 -2.30
N ARG A 85 12.22 -11.81 -1.07
CA ARG A 85 10.90 -12.25 -0.60
C ARG A 85 10.34 -11.27 0.43
N HIS A 86 9.02 -11.32 0.66
CA HIS A 86 8.33 -10.55 1.71
C HIS A 86 8.69 -9.05 1.70
N ILE A 87 8.66 -8.44 0.51
CA ILE A 87 9.12 -7.08 0.31
C ILE A 87 8.15 -6.02 0.85
N LEU A 88 6.82 -6.26 0.77
CA LEU A 88 5.80 -5.28 1.15
C LEU A 88 5.95 -4.77 2.59
N PRO A 89 6.15 -5.60 3.63
CA PRO A 89 6.36 -5.09 4.98
C PRO A 89 7.57 -4.16 5.11
N LYS A 90 8.58 -4.36 4.27
CA LYS A 90 9.77 -3.49 4.24
C LYS A 90 9.50 -2.18 3.52
N MET A 91 8.70 -2.22 2.43
CA MET A 91 8.22 -1.02 1.74
C MET A 91 7.38 -0.16 2.66
N VAL A 92 6.38 -0.75 3.33
CA VAL A 92 5.50 -0.05 4.27
C VAL A 92 6.30 0.59 5.40
N ARG A 93 7.28 -0.12 5.98
CA ARG A 93 8.19 0.45 6.98
C ARG A 93 8.95 1.67 6.47
N CYS A 94 9.49 1.55 5.26
CA CYS A 94 10.20 2.65 4.62
C CYS A 94 9.25 3.82 4.37
N ALA A 95 8.08 3.57 3.81
CA ALA A 95 7.06 4.59 3.55
C ALA A 95 6.66 5.34 4.83
N PHE A 96 6.41 4.63 5.93
CA PHE A 96 6.10 5.26 7.22
C PHE A 96 7.23 6.13 7.77
N LYS A 97 8.48 5.71 7.57
CA LYS A 97 9.66 6.51 7.95
C LYS A 97 9.72 7.83 7.18
N TYR A 98 9.27 7.84 5.93
CA TYR A 98 9.27 9.00 5.05
C TYR A 98 7.94 9.74 4.99
N GLY A 99 7.04 9.49 5.93
CA GLY A 99 5.85 10.31 6.18
C GLY A 99 4.55 9.76 5.60
N ALA A 100 4.54 8.59 4.96
CA ALA A 100 3.29 8.00 4.49
C ALA A 100 2.33 7.73 5.66
N LYS A 101 1.08 8.10 5.47
CA LYS A 101 -0.03 7.94 6.41
C LYS A 101 -1.16 7.11 5.82
N PHE A 102 -1.31 7.14 4.51
CA PHE A 102 -2.42 6.58 3.75
C PHE A 102 -1.92 5.67 2.63
N GLY A 103 -2.83 4.91 2.07
CA GLY A 103 -2.66 4.11 0.87
C GLY A 103 -3.97 3.44 0.50
N ASP A 104 -4.04 2.92 -0.71
CA ASP A 104 -5.19 2.18 -1.20
C ASP A 104 -4.77 0.85 -1.80
N CYS A 105 -5.69 -0.09 -1.86
CA CYS A 105 -5.43 -1.35 -2.55
C CYS A 105 -6.71 -2.01 -3.05
N TYR A 106 -6.56 -2.80 -4.10
CA TYR A 106 -7.64 -3.61 -4.68
C TYR A 106 -7.71 -4.99 -4.01
N GLY A 107 -8.90 -5.35 -3.55
CA GLY A 107 -9.24 -6.69 -3.13
C GLY A 107 -8.71 -7.13 -1.77
N ASP A 108 -9.34 -8.17 -1.27
CA ASP A 108 -9.14 -8.72 0.07
C ASP A 108 -7.71 -9.18 0.33
N PHE A 109 -7.08 -9.80 -0.67
CA PHE A 109 -5.72 -10.32 -0.53
C PHE A 109 -4.71 -9.21 -0.22
N LEU A 110 -4.75 -8.10 -0.97
CA LEU A 110 -3.84 -6.98 -0.74
C LEU A 110 -4.15 -6.27 0.56
N ALA A 111 -5.44 -6.04 0.87
CA ALA A 111 -5.86 -5.43 2.13
C ALA A 111 -5.32 -6.20 3.34
N ASN A 112 -5.46 -7.54 3.35
CA ASN A 112 -4.89 -8.39 4.39
C ASN A 112 -3.36 -8.25 4.49
N TYR A 113 -2.67 -8.17 3.35
CA TYR A 113 -1.22 -8.06 3.33
C TYR A 113 -0.72 -6.70 3.84
N TYR A 114 -1.42 -5.61 3.51
CA TYR A 114 -1.17 -4.27 4.05
C TYR A 114 -1.44 -4.19 5.55
N MET A 115 -2.54 -4.79 6.04
CA MET A 115 -2.83 -4.87 7.48
C MET A 115 -1.74 -5.62 8.25
N LYS A 116 -1.23 -6.73 7.71
CA LYS A 116 -0.08 -7.45 8.28
C LYS A 116 1.20 -6.60 8.30
N SER A 117 1.27 -5.55 7.51
CA SER A 117 2.42 -4.66 7.38
C SER A 117 2.32 -3.37 8.22
N GLY A 118 1.17 -3.11 8.87
CA GLY A 118 0.99 -2.00 9.80
C GLY A 118 -0.01 -0.92 9.39
N PHE A 119 -0.66 -1.07 8.24
CA PHE A 119 -1.87 -0.34 7.91
C PHE A 119 -3.08 -0.91 8.64
N ILE A 120 -4.16 -0.15 8.71
CA ILE A 120 -5.51 -0.61 9.02
C ILE A 120 -6.44 -0.24 7.88
N VAL A 121 -7.40 -1.08 7.60
CA VAL A 121 -8.48 -0.79 6.65
C VAL A 121 -9.51 0.06 7.38
N VAL A 122 -9.91 1.19 6.80
CA VAL A 122 -10.84 2.14 7.43
C VAL A 122 -12.09 2.40 6.60
N GLY A 123 -12.09 2.01 5.34
CA GLY A 123 -13.22 2.15 4.45
C GLY A 123 -13.05 1.29 3.22
N LYS A 124 -14.14 1.05 2.50
CA LYS A 124 -14.13 0.40 1.20
C LYS A 124 -15.13 1.03 0.24
N VAL A 125 -14.81 0.99 -1.05
CA VAL A 125 -15.66 1.45 -2.15
C VAL A 125 -15.83 0.31 -3.13
N LYS A 126 -17.00 0.19 -3.76
CA LYS A 126 -17.19 -0.78 -4.83
C LYS A 126 -16.38 -0.39 -6.07
N PHE A 127 -15.89 -1.36 -6.79
CA PHE A 127 -15.10 -1.14 -8.00
C PHE A 127 -15.83 -0.26 -9.03
N ASP A 128 -17.12 -0.50 -9.23
CA ASP A 128 -17.93 0.24 -10.19
C ASP A 128 -18.17 1.72 -9.82
N ASP A 129 -17.89 2.08 -8.57
CA ASP A 129 -18.07 3.45 -8.07
C ASP A 129 -16.75 4.25 -8.15
N MET A 130 -15.74 3.74 -8.92
CA MET A 130 -14.46 4.42 -9.14
C MET A 130 -14.43 5.10 -10.50
N ASP A 131 -13.98 6.36 -10.52
CA ASP A 131 -13.84 7.13 -11.78
C ASP A 131 -12.60 6.71 -12.59
N ASP A 132 -11.54 6.23 -11.90
CA ASP A 132 -10.23 5.92 -12.48
C ASP A 132 -9.99 4.42 -12.70
N ILE A 133 -10.98 3.70 -13.24
CA ILE A 133 -10.76 2.29 -13.62
C ILE A 133 -9.82 2.24 -14.83
N PRO A 134 -8.70 1.49 -14.76
CA PRO A 134 -7.84 1.33 -15.91
C PRO A 134 -8.60 0.79 -17.12
N SER A 135 -8.50 1.43 -18.28
CA SER A 135 -9.14 0.99 -19.52
C SER A 135 -8.70 -0.42 -19.96
N THR A 136 -7.59 -0.90 -19.42
CA THR A 136 -7.02 -2.24 -19.63
C THR A 136 -7.51 -3.27 -18.61
N TRP A 137 -8.45 -2.91 -17.72
CA TRP A 137 -8.95 -3.82 -16.69
C TRP A 137 -9.66 -5.02 -17.28
N ASP A 138 -9.17 -6.20 -16.95
CA ASP A 138 -9.76 -7.47 -17.40
C ASP A 138 -10.80 -7.96 -16.37
N TYR A 139 -12.06 -7.69 -16.65
CA TYR A 139 -13.18 -8.05 -15.78
C TYR A 139 -13.40 -9.56 -15.64
N GLU A 140 -13.05 -10.35 -16.64
CA GLU A 140 -13.18 -11.81 -16.59
C GLU A 140 -12.13 -12.40 -15.62
N LYS A 141 -10.94 -11.85 -15.66
CA LYS A 141 -9.81 -12.31 -14.87
C LYS A 141 -9.81 -11.79 -13.42
N PHE A 142 -10.17 -10.54 -13.21
CA PHE A 142 -10.01 -9.86 -11.92
C PHE A 142 -11.35 -9.56 -11.23
N GLY A 143 -12.48 -9.69 -11.94
CA GLY A 143 -13.78 -9.32 -11.43
C GLY A 143 -13.90 -7.85 -11.06
N LYS A 144 -14.66 -7.57 -10.01
CA LYS A 144 -14.93 -6.24 -9.46
C LYS A 144 -14.56 -6.21 -7.97
N PRO A 145 -13.27 -6.17 -7.61
CA PRO A 145 -12.85 -6.19 -6.22
C PRO A 145 -13.24 -4.89 -5.52
N TYR A 146 -13.44 -4.93 -4.20
CA TYR A 146 -13.49 -3.70 -3.43
C TYR A 146 -12.15 -2.96 -3.48
N ILE A 147 -12.20 -1.63 -3.47
CA ILE A 147 -11.06 -0.78 -3.19
C ILE A 147 -11.07 -0.46 -1.70
N TYR A 148 -10.00 -0.81 -1.01
CA TYR A 148 -9.85 -0.58 0.42
C TYR A 148 -9.00 0.65 0.68
N LEU A 149 -9.53 1.57 1.49
CA LEU A 149 -8.80 2.73 1.97
C LEU A 149 -8.04 2.35 3.24
N LEU A 150 -6.77 2.64 3.23
CA LEU A 150 -5.82 2.27 4.26
C LEU A 150 -5.35 3.50 5.03
N MET A 151 -5.19 3.35 6.34
CA MET A 151 -4.62 4.36 7.20
C MET A 151 -3.48 3.74 8.04
N ARG A 152 -2.45 4.51 8.33
CA ARG A 152 -1.37 4.07 9.21
C ARG A 152 -1.90 3.75 10.60
N GLY A 153 -1.89 2.47 10.98
CA GLY A 153 -2.40 1.99 12.27
C GLY A 153 -1.40 2.05 13.41
N VAL A 154 -0.10 2.06 13.09
CA VAL A 154 0.97 1.94 14.08
C VAL A 154 2.10 2.93 13.83
N LYS A 155 2.83 3.31 14.89
CA LYS A 155 4.02 4.16 14.74
C LYS A 155 5.22 3.41 14.16
N ASN A 156 5.37 2.14 14.55
CA ASN A 156 6.47 1.28 14.13
C ASN A 156 6.09 -0.20 14.31
N ILE A 157 6.96 -1.10 13.87
CA ILE A 157 6.69 -2.55 13.90
C ILE A 157 6.66 -3.14 15.30
N ALA A 158 7.48 -2.65 16.21
CA ALA A 158 7.43 -3.12 17.60
C ALA A 158 6.06 -2.85 18.22
N GLU A 159 5.44 -1.72 17.87
CA GLU A 159 4.05 -1.43 18.25
C GLU A 159 3.07 -2.41 17.58
N LEU A 160 3.24 -2.70 16.29
CA LEU A 160 2.40 -3.67 15.58
C LEU A 160 2.45 -5.06 16.22
N ASP A 161 3.66 -5.56 16.50
CA ASP A 161 3.86 -6.86 17.11
C ASP A 161 3.24 -6.94 18.51
N ARG A 162 3.37 -5.85 19.30
CA ARG A 162 2.73 -5.74 20.60
C ARG A 162 1.20 -5.75 20.52
N LEU A 163 0.64 -5.01 19.56
CA LEU A 163 -0.82 -4.92 19.36
C LEU A 163 -1.41 -6.26 18.90
N LYS A 164 -0.70 -6.98 18.03
CA LYS A 164 -1.09 -8.34 17.63
C LYS A 164 -1.03 -9.32 18.79
N LYS A 165 0.07 -9.29 19.56
CA LYS A 165 0.25 -10.18 20.73
C LYS A 165 -0.85 -9.98 21.80
N ASN A 166 -1.35 -8.76 21.92
CA ASN A 166 -2.39 -8.41 22.88
C ASN A 166 -3.81 -8.48 22.29
N ASN A 167 -3.99 -9.04 21.09
CA ASN A 167 -5.27 -9.13 20.37
C ASN A 167 -6.00 -7.79 20.22
N VAL A 168 -5.26 -6.69 20.14
CA VAL A 168 -5.81 -5.34 19.97
C VAL A 168 -6.13 -5.04 18.51
N ILE A 169 -5.32 -5.54 17.59
CA ILE A 169 -5.58 -5.46 16.15
C ILE A 169 -6.10 -6.82 15.70
N GLN A 170 -7.33 -6.85 15.24
CA GLN A 170 -7.93 -8.03 14.64
C GLN A 170 -7.35 -8.26 13.24
N GLY A 171 -7.39 -9.51 12.77
CA GLY A 171 -7.01 -9.83 11.40
C GLY A 171 -8.04 -9.31 10.39
N PHE A 172 -7.64 -9.16 9.13
CA PHE A 172 -8.51 -8.66 8.06
C PHE A 172 -9.82 -9.45 7.95
N ASP A 173 -9.77 -10.78 8.03
CA ASP A 173 -10.96 -11.64 7.93
C ASP A 173 -11.99 -11.40 9.04
N ALA A 174 -11.56 -10.89 10.19
CA ALA A 174 -12.46 -10.58 11.30
C ALA A 174 -13.11 -9.19 11.17
N VAL A 175 -12.55 -8.29 10.36
CA VAL A 175 -13.03 -6.90 10.26
C VAL A 175 -13.62 -6.55 8.88
N LYS A 176 -13.31 -7.30 7.83
CA LYS A 176 -13.66 -6.95 6.44
C LYS A 176 -15.14 -6.69 6.20
N ASP A 177 -16.02 -7.43 6.89
CA ASP A 177 -17.46 -7.29 6.73
C ASP A 177 -18.01 -6.08 7.47
N ASN A 178 -17.32 -5.63 8.53
CA ASN A 178 -17.69 -4.47 9.35
C ASN A 178 -17.07 -3.15 8.85
N VAL A 179 -16.15 -3.20 7.88
CA VAL A 179 -15.54 -1.99 7.30
C VAL A 179 -16.63 -1.19 6.58
N PRO A 180 -16.77 0.13 6.87
CA PRO A 180 -17.74 0.99 6.21
C PRO A 180 -17.61 0.95 4.69
N THR A 181 -18.74 0.78 3.99
CA THR A 181 -18.80 0.85 2.53
C THR A 181 -19.37 2.21 2.13
N PHE A 182 -18.65 2.92 1.29
CA PHE A 182 -19.01 4.23 0.79
C PHE A 182 -19.49 4.15 -0.66
N LYS A 183 -20.32 5.13 -1.06
CA LYS A 183 -20.87 5.20 -2.43
C LYS A 183 -19.86 5.79 -3.41
N THR A 184 -18.95 6.67 -2.93
CA THR A 184 -17.90 7.26 -3.78
C THR A 184 -16.56 7.24 -3.06
N TYR A 185 -15.48 7.34 -3.85
CA TYR A 185 -14.12 7.38 -3.32
C TYR A 185 -13.89 8.63 -2.45
N GLU A 186 -14.41 9.78 -2.86
CA GLU A 186 -14.28 11.04 -2.13
C GLU A 186 -14.92 10.98 -0.74
N GLN A 187 -16.10 10.32 -0.62
CA GLN A 187 -16.73 10.10 0.68
C GLN A 187 -15.86 9.24 1.60
N ALA A 188 -15.29 8.17 1.05
CA ALA A 188 -14.41 7.29 1.80
C ALA A 188 -13.11 8.00 2.21
N GLU A 189 -12.54 8.81 1.33
CA GLU A 189 -11.35 9.62 1.60
C GLU A 189 -11.62 10.68 2.67
N ALA A 190 -12.70 11.42 2.56
CA ALA A 190 -13.10 12.41 3.58
C ALA A 190 -13.27 11.75 4.96
N TYR A 191 -13.89 10.57 5.01
CA TYR A 191 -14.01 9.80 6.24
C TYR A 191 -12.62 9.38 6.79
N ARG A 192 -11.74 8.85 5.94
CA ARG A 192 -10.37 8.46 6.29
C ARG A 192 -9.59 9.62 6.91
N LEU A 193 -9.66 10.81 6.29
CA LEU A 193 -8.99 12.02 6.77
C LEU A 193 -9.55 12.47 8.12
N ALA A 194 -10.88 12.55 8.26
CA ALA A 194 -11.53 12.89 9.51
C ALA A 194 -11.19 11.93 10.66
N LEU A 195 -11.15 10.63 10.34
CA LEU A 195 -10.75 9.59 11.29
C LEU A 195 -9.29 9.75 11.71
N TYR A 196 -8.39 10.01 10.75
CA TYR A 196 -6.97 10.22 11.02
C TYR A 196 -6.74 11.41 11.97
N GLU A 197 -7.42 12.53 11.75
CA GLU A 197 -7.31 13.71 12.64
C GLU A 197 -7.83 13.38 14.05
N LYS A 198 -8.94 12.67 14.19
CA LYS A 198 -9.41 12.21 15.51
C LYS A 198 -8.37 11.34 16.21
N VAL A 199 -7.78 10.36 15.49
CA VAL A 199 -6.78 9.45 16.04
C VAL A 199 -5.50 10.18 16.44
N LYS A 200 -5.10 11.20 15.69
CA LYS A 200 -3.92 12.03 15.96
C LYS A 200 -4.07 12.87 17.23
N ILE A 201 -5.28 13.43 17.47
CA ILE A 201 -5.55 14.32 18.60
C ILE A 201 -5.60 13.56 19.93
N TYR A 202 -6.09 12.34 19.95
CA TYR A 202 -6.44 11.64 21.20
C TYR A 202 -5.32 10.83 21.86
N GLY A 203 -4.12 10.84 21.34
CA GLY A 203 -3.02 10.06 21.92
C GLY A 203 -3.22 8.53 21.85
N TYR A 204 -2.23 7.79 22.37
CA TYR A 204 -2.11 6.35 22.14
C TYR A 204 -3.29 5.51 22.62
N LYS A 205 -3.78 5.72 23.85
CA LYS A 205 -4.83 4.87 24.44
C LYS A 205 -6.15 4.96 23.67
N ARG A 206 -6.60 6.16 23.35
CA ARG A 206 -7.86 6.36 22.64
C ARG A 206 -7.79 6.00 21.17
N ARG A 207 -6.61 6.08 20.56
CA ARG A 207 -6.35 5.55 19.21
C ARG A 207 -6.61 4.05 19.13
N LEU A 208 -6.23 3.30 20.17
CA LEU A 208 -6.50 1.87 20.26
C LEU A 208 -8.00 1.55 20.41
N GLU A 209 -8.75 2.37 21.15
CA GLU A 209 -10.20 2.23 21.29
C GLU A 209 -10.91 2.48 19.96
N ILE A 210 -10.50 3.50 19.22
CA ILE A 210 -11.06 3.78 17.88
C ILE A 210 -10.73 2.63 16.91
N ILE A 211 -9.51 2.12 16.92
CA ILE A 211 -9.10 0.98 16.08
C ILE A 211 -9.84 -0.31 16.44
N LYS A 212 -10.19 -0.50 17.70
CA LYS A 212 -10.97 -1.67 18.16
C LYS A 212 -12.44 -1.62 17.73
N ASN A 213 -12.98 -0.43 17.56
CA ASN A 213 -14.39 -0.21 17.23
C ASN A 213 -14.61 0.05 15.71
N LEU A 214 -13.55 -0.05 14.91
CA LEU A 214 -13.62 -0.15 13.45
C LEU A 214 -13.74 -1.61 13.03
#